data_20c31e72f401445e2dc30e827a8bf18e
#
_entry.id   20c31e72f401445e2dc30e827a8bf18e
#
_cell.length_a   1.000
_cell.length_b   1.000
_cell.length_c   1.000
_cell.angle_alpha   90.00
_cell.angle_beta   90.00
_cell.angle_gamma   90.00
#
_symmetry.space_group_name_H-M   'P 1'
#
loop_
_entity.id
_entity.type
_entity.pdbx_description
1 polymer ?
#
loop_
_entity_poly.entity_id
_entity_poly.type
_entity_poly.pdbx_seq_one_letter_code
_entity_poly.pdbx_strand_id
1 'polypeptide(L)'
;VNAAPILKRSQLEIISTGYILIESGSETAVELVSKTKPLDRNNLDLVLATAQTGEMLGHKLIYLEAGSGAKQAVPLEMIQFVSQNIEIPLIVGGGIVDLQGIQKAYQAGADLVVIGTAFENDVDFFNK
;
A
#
# COMPACT_ATOMS: atom_id res chain seq x y z
N VAL A 1 -15.31 -4.40 7.81
CA VAL A 1 -16.18 -4.84 8.91
C VAL A 1 -17.24 -5.83 8.42
N ASN A 2 -17.98 -5.52 7.33
CA ASN A 2 -19.08 -6.38 6.86
C ASN A 2 -18.68 -7.80 6.44
N ALA A 3 -17.45 -7.99 5.94
CA ALA A 3 -16.94 -9.29 5.54
C ALA A 3 -16.46 -10.16 6.73
N ALA A 4 -16.21 -9.58 7.89
CA ALA A 4 -15.60 -10.27 9.01
C ALA A 4 -16.36 -11.52 9.48
N PRO A 5 -17.71 -11.53 9.59
CA PRO A 5 -18.45 -12.72 9.98
C PRO A 5 -18.34 -13.87 8.96
N ILE A 6 -18.20 -13.53 7.67
CA ILE A 6 -18.03 -14.50 6.59
C ILE A 6 -16.62 -15.09 6.66
N LEU A 7 -15.61 -14.22 6.77
CA LEU A 7 -14.21 -14.63 6.90
C LEU A 7 -13.98 -15.49 8.15
N LYS A 8 -14.60 -15.13 9.28
CA LYS A 8 -14.50 -15.90 10.53
C LYS A 8 -15.03 -17.33 10.37
N ARG A 9 -16.06 -17.55 9.54
CA ARG A 9 -16.63 -18.88 9.27
C ARG A 9 -15.92 -19.62 8.14
N SER A 10 -15.16 -18.92 7.30
CA SER A 10 -14.35 -19.55 6.27
C SER A 10 -13.18 -20.30 6.92
N GLN A 11 -12.66 -21.30 6.23
CA GLN A 11 -11.43 -22.00 6.64
C GLN A 11 -10.19 -21.39 5.94
N LEU A 12 -10.32 -20.19 5.40
CA LEU A 12 -9.23 -19.49 4.73
C LEU A 12 -8.23 -18.95 5.75
N GLU A 13 -6.96 -19.02 5.41
CA GLU A 13 -5.92 -18.30 6.12
C GLU A 13 -6.16 -16.79 6.00
N ILE A 14 -6.11 -16.08 7.12
CA ILE A 14 -6.29 -14.62 7.17
C ILE A 14 -4.97 -13.99 7.58
N ILE A 15 -4.38 -13.20 6.66
CA ILE A 15 -3.17 -12.44 6.92
C ILE A 15 -3.56 -11.02 7.32
N SER A 16 -3.41 -10.70 8.59
CA SER A 16 -3.72 -9.37 9.11
C SER A 16 -2.74 -8.34 8.55
N THR A 17 -3.27 -7.29 7.91
CA THR A 17 -2.50 -6.26 7.22
C THR A 17 -2.86 -4.88 7.73
N GLY A 18 -1.85 -4.10 8.13
CA GLY A 18 -1.99 -2.68 8.43
C GLY A 18 -2.06 -1.88 7.13
N TYR A 19 -3.27 -1.47 6.74
CA TYR A 19 -3.53 -0.74 5.49
C TYR A 19 -3.48 0.76 5.74
N ILE A 20 -2.50 1.46 5.15
CA ILE A 20 -2.23 2.87 5.36
C ILE A 20 -2.42 3.61 4.04
N LEU A 21 -3.43 4.47 3.97
CA LEU A 21 -3.72 5.27 2.80
C LEU A 21 -2.85 6.52 2.79
N ILE A 22 -2.13 6.76 1.70
CA ILE A 22 -1.22 7.88 1.49
C ILE A 22 -1.81 8.84 0.47
N GLU A 23 -1.77 10.12 0.73
CA GLU A 23 -2.22 11.16 -0.17
C GLU A 23 -1.52 11.06 -1.53
N SER A 24 -2.31 11.12 -2.62
CA SER A 24 -1.84 10.89 -3.99
C SER A 24 -2.08 12.06 -4.95
N GLY A 25 -2.46 13.22 -4.40
CA GLY A 25 -2.74 14.44 -5.18
C GLY A 25 -4.11 14.46 -5.87
N SER A 26 -4.95 13.46 -5.61
CA SER A 26 -6.36 13.41 -6.05
C SER A 26 -7.16 12.48 -5.14
N GLU A 27 -8.46 12.76 -4.99
CA GLU A 27 -9.36 11.86 -4.28
C GLU A 27 -9.45 10.51 -5.03
N THR A 28 -9.29 9.43 -4.30
CA THR A 28 -9.28 8.07 -4.86
C THR A 28 -10.54 7.30 -4.48
N ALA A 29 -10.84 6.23 -5.22
CA ALA A 29 -11.96 5.36 -4.92
C ALA A 29 -11.90 4.78 -3.51
N VAL A 30 -10.69 4.51 -3.00
CA VAL A 30 -10.48 3.99 -1.64
C VAL A 30 -10.92 5.01 -0.59
N GLU A 31 -10.58 6.28 -0.76
CA GLU A 31 -11.01 7.36 0.14
C GLU A 31 -12.53 7.49 0.19
N LEU A 32 -13.18 7.49 -0.98
CA LEU A 32 -14.64 7.59 -1.11
C LEU A 32 -15.35 6.41 -0.43
N VAL A 33 -14.90 5.18 -0.67
CA VAL A 33 -15.56 3.97 -0.15
C VAL A 33 -15.28 3.76 1.34
N SER A 34 -14.03 3.95 1.76
CA SER A 34 -13.63 3.72 3.16
C SER A 34 -13.99 4.87 4.09
N LYS A 35 -14.21 6.07 3.53
CA LYS A 35 -14.34 7.34 4.27
C LYS A 35 -13.13 7.60 5.17
N THR A 36 -11.96 7.10 4.77
CA THR A 36 -10.70 7.26 5.49
C THR A 36 -9.93 8.41 4.85
N LYS A 37 -9.53 9.38 5.65
CA LYS A 37 -8.67 10.45 5.18
C LYS A 37 -7.24 9.93 5.02
N PRO A 38 -6.60 10.11 3.85
CA PRO A 38 -5.23 9.69 3.65
C PRO A 38 -4.26 10.49 4.53
N LEU A 39 -3.14 9.86 4.86
CA LEU A 39 -2.03 10.54 5.55
C LEU A 39 -1.25 11.39 4.55
N ASP A 40 -0.77 12.54 5.04
CA ASP A 40 0.05 13.45 4.25
C ASP A 40 1.32 12.73 3.75
N ARG A 41 1.51 12.76 2.43
CA ARG A 41 2.64 12.14 1.75
C ARG A 41 4.01 12.72 2.12
N ASN A 42 4.05 13.87 2.78
CA ASN A 42 5.28 14.51 3.25
C ASN A 42 5.54 14.25 4.74
N ASN A 43 4.60 13.65 5.46
CA ASN A 43 4.73 13.40 6.89
C ASN A 43 5.24 11.97 7.16
N LEU A 44 6.54 11.76 6.94
CA LEU A 44 7.21 10.46 7.09
C LEU A 44 7.07 9.91 8.52
N ASP A 45 7.19 10.76 9.53
CA ASP A 45 7.15 10.35 10.93
C ASP A 45 5.76 9.82 11.32
N LEU A 46 4.69 10.46 10.85
CA LEU A 46 3.33 9.99 11.13
C LEU A 46 3.05 8.65 10.43
N VAL A 47 3.51 8.49 9.19
CA VAL A 47 3.34 7.24 8.45
C VAL A 47 4.12 6.11 9.13
N LEU A 48 5.37 6.36 9.53
CA LEU A 48 6.17 5.39 10.27
C LEU A 48 5.51 5.01 11.61
N ALA A 49 5.09 6.00 12.40
CA ALA A 49 4.42 5.74 13.68
C ALA A 49 3.14 4.89 13.49
N THR A 50 2.40 5.13 12.40
CA THR A 50 1.20 4.35 12.06
C THR A 50 1.57 2.91 11.69
N ALA A 51 2.62 2.71 10.89
CA ALA A 51 3.12 1.39 10.51
C ALA A 51 3.60 0.59 11.74
N GLN A 52 4.40 1.20 12.60
CA GLN A 52 4.88 0.59 13.84
C GLN A 52 3.73 0.27 14.81
N THR A 53 2.70 1.12 14.87
CA THR A 53 1.48 0.81 15.64
C THR A 53 0.80 -0.44 15.10
N GLY A 54 0.69 -0.58 13.78
CA GLY A 54 0.15 -1.78 13.15
C GLY A 54 0.95 -3.03 13.51
N GLU A 55 2.28 -2.95 13.49
CA GLU A 55 3.19 -4.02 13.88
C GLU A 55 2.99 -4.42 15.36
N MET A 56 2.94 -3.44 16.27
CA MET A 56 2.66 -3.66 17.70
C MET A 56 1.29 -4.29 17.95
N LEU A 57 0.28 -3.98 17.12
CA LEU A 57 -1.05 -4.59 17.17
C LEU A 57 -1.09 -6.02 16.61
N GLY A 58 0.03 -6.51 16.07
CA GLY A 58 0.16 -7.89 15.59
C GLY A 58 -0.20 -8.07 14.12
N HIS A 59 -0.25 -7.00 13.31
CA HIS A 59 -0.32 -7.15 11.87
C HIS A 59 0.91 -7.89 11.33
N LYS A 60 0.71 -8.66 10.27
CA LYS A 60 1.76 -9.47 9.63
C LYS A 60 2.37 -8.80 8.42
N LEU A 61 1.71 -7.78 7.90
CA LEU A 61 2.12 -6.98 6.76
C LEU A 61 1.74 -5.53 7.00
N ILE A 62 2.50 -4.60 6.42
CA ILE A 62 2.09 -3.19 6.24
C ILE A 62 1.87 -2.95 4.76
N TYR A 63 0.81 -2.24 4.42
CA TYR A 63 0.50 -1.84 3.06
C TYR A 63 0.39 -0.32 2.96
N LEU A 64 1.33 0.31 2.25
CA LEU A 64 1.24 1.73 1.87
C LEU A 64 0.53 1.83 0.52
N GLU A 65 -0.65 2.44 0.51
CA GLU A 65 -1.52 2.51 -0.66
C GLU A 65 -1.76 3.97 -1.07
N ALA A 66 -1.41 4.31 -2.31
CA ALA A 66 -1.72 5.62 -2.88
C ALA A 66 -3.12 5.70 -3.53
N GLY A 67 -3.78 4.56 -3.71
CA GLY A 67 -5.11 4.44 -4.31
C GLY A 67 -5.10 4.02 -5.78
N SER A 68 -6.15 3.29 -6.20
CA SER A 68 -6.34 2.91 -7.60
C SER A 68 -6.52 4.18 -8.45
N GLY A 69 -5.78 4.29 -9.56
CA GLY A 69 -5.80 5.46 -10.42
C GLY A 69 -5.12 6.70 -9.81
N ALA A 70 -4.33 6.53 -8.75
CA ALA A 70 -3.58 7.61 -8.12
C ALA A 70 -2.69 8.34 -9.12
N LYS A 71 -2.66 9.68 -9.04
CA LYS A 71 -1.78 10.51 -9.90
C LYS A 71 -0.32 10.39 -9.50
N GLN A 72 -0.05 10.10 -8.25
CA GLN A 72 1.28 10.00 -7.68
C GLN A 72 1.37 8.72 -6.85
N ALA A 73 2.39 7.92 -7.10
CA ALA A 73 2.70 6.76 -6.26
C ALA A 73 3.20 7.18 -4.87
N VAL A 74 3.27 6.24 -3.95
CA VAL A 74 3.90 6.42 -2.64
C VAL A 74 5.33 6.94 -2.84
N PRO A 75 5.77 8.00 -2.13
CA PRO A 75 7.12 8.52 -2.25
C PRO A 75 8.18 7.46 -1.95
N LEU A 76 9.23 7.38 -2.78
CA LEU A 76 10.31 6.40 -2.58
C LEU A 76 11.04 6.59 -1.25
N GLU A 77 11.21 7.85 -0.84
CA GLU A 77 11.78 8.19 0.48
C GLU A 77 10.93 7.63 1.62
N MET A 78 9.59 7.70 1.50
CA MET A 78 8.67 7.12 2.49
C MET A 78 8.78 5.59 2.54
N ILE A 79 8.85 4.93 1.37
CA ILE A 79 9.04 3.48 1.29
C ILE A 79 10.33 3.09 2.01
N GLN A 80 11.44 3.78 1.70
CA GLN A 80 12.73 3.52 2.31
C GLN A 80 12.69 3.75 3.82
N PHE A 81 12.12 4.87 4.26
CA PHE A 81 12.05 5.22 5.67
C PHE A 81 11.24 4.20 6.48
N VAL A 82 10.09 3.79 5.96
CA VAL A 82 9.24 2.78 6.63
C VAL A 82 9.92 1.41 6.61
N SER A 83 10.42 0.94 5.46
CA SER A 83 11.04 -0.39 5.34
C SER A 83 12.24 -0.60 6.25
N GLN A 84 13.01 0.47 6.52
CA GLN A 84 14.17 0.42 7.40
C GLN A 84 13.81 0.41 8.90
N ASN A 85 12.57 0.69 9.26
CA ASN A 85 12.13 0.90 10.64
C ASN A 85 10.95 0.02 11.07
N ILE A 86 10.57 -0.97 10.27
CA ILE A 86 9.64 -2.05 10.62
C ILE A 86 10.32 -3.41 10.39
N GLU A 87 9.83 -4.46 11.06
CA GLU A 87 10.37 -5.83 10.96
C GLU A 87 9.50 -6.76 10.10
N ILE A 88 8.27 -6.34 9.78
CA ILE A 88 7.31 -7.11 8.97
C ILE A 88 7.33 -6.64 7.52
N PRO A 89 6.96 -7.50 6.54
CA PRO A 89 7.01 -7.16 5.13
C PRO A 89 6.16 -5.94 4.76
N LEU A 90 6.68 -5.14 3.81
CA LEU A 90 6.07 -3.93 3.30
C LEU A 90 5.51 -4.14 1.90
N ILE A 91 4.20 -3.91 1.73
CA ILE A 91 3.51 -3.86 0.45
C ILE A 91 3.37 -2.40 0.03
N VAL A 92 3.53 -2.13 -1.25
CA VAL A 92 3.33 -0.80 -1.83
C VAL A 92 2.44 -0.89 -3.07
N GLY A 93 1.44 -0.02 -3.18
CA GLY A 93 0.54 0.03 -4.32
C GLY A 93 -0.02 1.40 -4.63
N GLY A 94 -0.68 1.49 -5.78
CA GLY A 94 -1.28 2.71 -6.29
C GLY A 94 -0.30 3.62 -7.04
N GLY A 95 -0.72 4.12 -8.21
CA GLY A 95 0.04 5.08 -9.00
C GLY A 95 1.31 4.55 -9.68
N ILE A 96 1.60 3.26 -9.62
CA ILE A 96 2.72 2.64 -10.32
C ILE A 96 2.24 2.23 -11.72
N VAL A 97 2.83 2.82 -12.75
CA VAL A 97 2.33 2.74 -14.14
C VAL A 97 3.30 2.05 -15.10
N ASP A 98 4.53 1.73 -14.68
CA ASP A 98 5.55 1.12 -15.52
C ASP A 98 6.51 0.21 -14.74
N LEU A 99 7.32 -0.56 -15.47
CA LEU A 99 8.32 -1.45 -14.91
C LEU A 99 9.41 -0.70 -14.13
N GLN A 100 9.73 0.53 -14.52
CA GLN A 100 10.71 1.36 -13.83
C GLN A 100 10.19 1.75 -12.44
N GLY A 101 8.91 2.09 -12.31
CA GLY A 101 8.26 2.37 -11.02
C GLY A 101 8.31 1.17 -10.09
N ILE A 102 8.07 -0.04 -10.63
CA ILE A 102 8.19 -1.29 -9.87
C ILE A 102 9.61 -1.47 -9.34
N GLN A 103 10.62 -1.35 -10.21
CA GLN A 103 12.03 -1.50 -9.84
C GLN A 103 12.43 -0.50 -8.75
N LYS A 104 12.00 0.77 -8.88
CA LYS A 104 12.29 1.81 -7.88
C LYS A 104 11.64 1.50 -6.53
N ALA A 105 10.41 0.98 -6.52
CA ALA A 105 9.74 0.60 -5.28
C ALA A 105 10.48 -0.53 -4.56
N TYR A 106 10.92 -1.57 -5.28
CA TYR A 106 11.76 -2.63 -4.71
C TYR A 106 13.11 -2.12 -4.22
N GLN A 107 13.79 -1.26 -4.99
CA GLN A 107 15.07 -0.66 -4.58
C GLN A 107 14.92 0.21 -3.33
N ALA A 108 13.76 0.83 -3.14
CA ALA A 108 13.44 1.61 -1.95
C ALA A 108 13.10 0.74 -0.72
N GLY A 109 12.89 -0.58 -0.89
CA GLY A 109 12.68 -1.52 0.22
C GLY A 109 11.28 -2.13 0.29
N ALA A 110 10.44 -2.00 -0.74
CA ALA A 110 9.19 -2.75 -0.79
C ALA A 110 9.48 -4.26 -0.97
N ASP A 111 8.77 -5.11 -0.25
CA ASP A 111 8.83 -6.58 -0.41
C ASP A 111 7.83 -7.07 -1.46
N LEU A 112 6.70 -6.37 -1.61
CA LEU A 112 5.67 -6.64 -2.59
C LEU A 112 5.21 -5.34 -3.25
N VAL A 113 4.93 -5.39 -4.55
CA VAL A 113 4.36 -4.27 -5.30
C VAL A 113 3.04 -4.70 -5.92
N VAL A 114 2.00 -3.87 -5.72
CA VAL A 114 0.67 -4.11 -6.28
C VAL A 114 0.43 -3.15 -7.44
N ILE A 115 0.03 -3.72 -8.59
CA ILE A 115 -0.29 -2.99 -9.81
C ILE A 115 -1.71 -3.38 -10.24
N GLY A 116 -2.55 -2.39 -10.45
CA GLY A 116 -3.92 -2.57 -10.97
C GLY A 116 -4.09 -1.90 -12.32
N THR A 117 -4.40 -0.62 -12.31
CA THR A 117 -4.82 0.17 -13.48
C THR A 117 -3.86 0.07 -14.68
N ALA A 118 -2.55 -0.01 -14.46
CA ALA A 118 -1.59 -0.15 -15.56
C ALA A 118 -1.76 -1.48 -16.30
N PHE A 119 -1.98 -2.57 -15.58
CA PHE A 119 -2.22 -3.90 -16.14
C PHE A 119 -3.63 -4.02 -16.76
N GLU A 120 -4.64 -3.38 -16.17
CA GLU A 120 -5.99 -3.34 -16.73
C GLU A 120 -6.03 -2.62 -18.08
N ASN A 121 -5.21 -1.58 -18.24
CA ASN A 121 -5.10 -0.81 -19.50
C ASN A 121 -4.21 -1.48 -20.55
N ASP A 122 -3.31 -2.36 -20.14
CA ASP A 122 -2.34 -3.02 -21.02
C ASP A 122 -2.04 -4.44 -20.49
N VAL A 123 -2.75 -5.43 -21.04
CA VAL A 123 -2.59 -6.85 -20.66
C VAL A 123 -1.20 -7.42 -20.99
N ASP A 124 -0.47 -6.77 -21.90
CA ASP A 124 0.90 -7.13 -22.27
C ASP A 124 1.97 -6.39 -21.45
N PHE A 125 1.56 -5.70 -20.40
CA PHE A 125 2.42 -4.89 -19.53
C PHE A 125 3.73 -5.60 -19.14
N PHE A 126 3.69 -6.89 -18.83
CA PHE A 126 4.86 -7.68 -18.43
C PHE A 126 5.63 -8.33 -19.59
N ASN A 127 5.16 -8.20 -20.82
CA ASN A 127 5.75 -8.80 -22.02
C ASN A 127 6.65 -7.82 -22.81
N LYS A 128 6.95 -6.66 -22.25
CA LYS A 128 7.75 -5.59 -22.89
C LYS A 128 9.20 -5.61 -22.46
#